data_53a425cea9f46df21596fbf0f0d11b7c
#
_entry.id   53a425cea9f46df21596fbf0f0d11b7c
#
_cell.length_a   1.000
_cell.length_b   1.000
_cell.length_c   1.000
_cell.angle_alpha   90.00
_cell.angle_beta   90.00
_cell.angle_gamma   90.00
#
_symmetry.space_group_name_H-M   'P 1'
#
loop_
_entity.id
_entity.type
_entity.pdbx_description
1 polymer ?
#
loop_
_entity_poly.entity_id
_entity_poly.type
_entity_poly.pdbx_seq_one_letter_code
_entity_poly.pdbx_strand_id
1 'polypeptide(L)'
;CVVEESSDLLAIERTGEYRGLYHVLGGVISPLDGVGPDDLRIRELARRVDPSFADSEAANVSAADAREAAESGEAGPPEVGDEPHAGDGAPAPDDADGADDAGEDEEAEVAEVILAVNPNVEGDTTAYYISQLLEPMGVPVTRIARGLPIGGDLEYADEATLSRALEGRGSV
;
A
#
# COMPACT_ATOMS: atom_id res chain seq x y z
N CYS A 1 4.76 -3.46 3.09
CA CYS A 1 3.59 -3.80 2.27
C CYS A 1 2.36 -3.95 3.15
N VAL A 2 1.28 -3.26 2.81
CA VAL A 2 0.02 -3.25 3.56
C VAL A 2 -0.99 -4.14 2.84
N VAL A 3 -1.57 -5.11 3.54
CA VAL A 3 -2.55 -6.07 3.03
C VAL A 3 -3.81 -6.08 3.88
N GLU A 4 -4.93 -6.52 3.32
CA GLU A 4 -6.20 -6.60 4.04
C GLU A 4 -6.17 -7.74 5.06
N GLU A 5 -5.78 -8.93 4.61
CA GLU A 5 -5.78 -10.16 5.43
C GLU A 5 -4.45 -10.93 5.33
N SER A 6 -4.26 -11.86 6.27
CA SER A 6 -3.07 -12.72 6.28
C SER A 6 -2.97 -13.65 5.06
N SER A 7 -4.10 -13.96 4.42
CA SER A 7 -4.16 -14.72 3.15
C SER A 7 -3.48 -13.99 2.00
N ASP A 8 -3.62 -12.67 1.94
CA ASP A 8 -3.05 -11.81 0.90
C ASP A 8 -1.52 -11.74 1.06
N LEU A 9 -1.06 -11.60 2.31
CA LEU A 9 0.36 -11.68 2.65
C LEU A 9 0.97 -12.99 2.12
N LEU A 10 0.33 -14.13 2.39
CA LEU A 10 0.80 -15.43 1.92
C LEU A 10 0.79 -15.55 0.38
N ALA A 11 -0.09 -14.84 -0.30
CA ALA A 11 -0.13 -14.80 -1.76
C ALA A 11 1.07 -14.03 -2.31
N ILE A 12 1.44 -12.91 -1.70
CA ILE A 12 2.60 -12.10 -2.10
C ILE A 12 3.91 -12.84 -1.78
N GLU A 13 4.04 -13.43 -0.59
CA GLU A 13 5.21 -14.21 -0.18
C GLU A 13 5.56 -15.34 -1.16
N ARG A 14 4.53 -16.00 -1.71
CA ARG A 14 4.74 -17.07 -2.69
C ARG A 14 5.40 -16.60 -3.99
N THR A 15 5.37 -15.32 -4.29
CA THR A 15 6.07 -14.78 -5.47
C THR A 15 7.58 -14.75 -5.28
N GLY A 16 8.06 -14.61 -4.05
CA GLY A 16 9.48 -14.44 -3.72
C GLY A 16 10.08 -13.08 -4.13
N GLU A 17 9.25 -12.17 -4.66
CA GLU A 17 9.70 -10.86 -5.18
C GLU A 17 9.78 -9.76 -4.10
N TYR A 18 9.02 -9.90 -3.02
CA TYR A 18 8.99 -8.92 -1.93
C TYR A 18 9.76 -9.42 -0.72
N ARG A 19 10.64 -8.57 -0.17
CA ARG A 19 11.49 -8.90 0.99
C ARG A 19 11.34 -7.92 2.15
N GLY A 20 10.39 -6.99 2.06
CA GLY A 20 10.14 -6.00 3.10
C GLY A 20 9.19 -6.50 4.19
N LEU A 21 8.82 -5.59 5.07
CA LEU A 21 7.90 -5.87 6.17
C LEU A 21 6.44 -5.80 5.71
N TYR A 22 5.60 -6.60 6.35
CA TYR A 22 4.16 -6.57 6.12
C TYR A 22 3.40 -5.89 7.28
N HIS A 23 2.27 -5.29 6.91
CA HIS A 23 1.26 -4.83 7.83
C HIS A 23 -0.12 -5.34 7.41
N VAL A 24 -0.79 -6.08 8.28
CA VAL A 24 -2.12 -6.64 8.03
C VAL A 24 -3.15 -5.73 8.68
N LEU A 25 -4.06 -5.16 7.88
CA LEU A 25 -5.11 -4.24 8.35
C LEU A 25 -6.18 -4.94 9.17
N GLY A 26 -6.51 -6.19 8.83
CA GLY A 26 -7.61 -6.96 9.42
C GLY A 26 -8.94 -6.76 8.69
N GLY A 27 -8.94 -6.15 7.51
CA GLY A 27 -10.10 -5.91 6.67
C GLY A 27 -9.96 -4.64 5.83
N VAL A 28 -11.09 -4.08 5.41
CA VAL A 28 -11.23 -2.85 4.62
C VAL A 28 -12.27 -1.93 5.24
N ILE A 29 -12.19 -0.63 4.96
CA ILE A 29 -13.23 0.34 5.30
C ILE A 29 -14.48 0.01 4.49
N SER A 30 -15.56 -0.38 5.17
CA SER A 30 -16.86 -0.69 4.57
C SER A 30 -17.98 0.00 5.35
N PRO A 31 -18.41 1.19 4.95
CA PRO A 31 -19.48 1.92 5.62
C PRO A 31 -20.82 1.16 5.64
N LEU A 32 -21.05 0.33 4.61
CA LEU A 32 -22.27 -0.48 4.52
C LEU A 32 -22.31 -1.59 5.56
N ASP A 33 -21.15 -2.16 5.91
CA ASP A 33 -20.98 -3.18 6.93
C ASP A 33 -20.70 -2.59 8.31
N GLY A 34 -20.60 -1.25 8.40
CA GLY A 34 -20.30 -0.53 9.63
C GLY A 34 -18.83 -0.59 10.05
N VAL A 35 -17.92 -0.98 9.16
CA VAL A 35 -16.48 -1.04 9.41
C VAL A 35 -15.86 0.32 9.11
N GLY A 36 -15.35 0.98 10.14
CA GLY A 36 -14.64 2.25 10.05
C GLY A 36 -13.12 2.08 10.17
N PRO A 37 -12.38 3.20 10.01
CA PRO A 37 -10.92 3.19 10.16
C PRO A 37 -10.44 2.73 11.55
N ASP A 38 -11.26 2.96 12.59
CA ASP A 38 -10.96 2.60 13.98
C ASP A 38 -11.11 1.10 14.27
N ASP A 39 -11.84 0.38 13.41
CA ASP A 39 -12.02 -1.07 13.51
C ASP A 39 -10.84 -1.82 12.85
N LEU A 40 -9.98 -1.10 12.13
CA LEU A 40 -8.83 -1.62 11.40
C LEU A 40 -7.51 -1.20 12.07
N ARG A 41 -6.43 -1.90 11.74
CA ARG A 41 -5.08 -1.59 12.26
C ARG A 41 -4.39 -0.43 11.52
N ILE A 42 -5.16 0.56 11.11
CA ILE A 42 -4.62 1.72 10.36
C ILE A 42 -3.80 2.64 11.28
N ARG A 43 -4.22 2.82 12.54
CA ARG A 43 -3.46 3.61 13.51
C ARG A 43 -2.11 2.99 13.86
N GLU A 44 -2.04 1.66 13.94
CA GLU A 44 -0.79 0.94 14.16
C GLU A 44 0.16 1.08 12.95
N LEU A 45 -0.39 1.11 11.73
CA LEU A 45 0.38 1.41 10.52
C LEU A 45 1.01 2.81 10.63
N ALA A 46 0.21 3.82 10.96
CA ALA A 46 0.70 5.19 11.08
C ALA A 46 1.82 5.32 12.13
N ARG A 47 1.68 4.65 13.29
CA ARG A 47 2.74 4.62 14.32
C ARG A 47 3.99 3.88 13.89
N ARG A 48 3.90 2.90 13.02
CA ARG A 48 5.06 2.20 12.44
C ARG A 48 5.79 3.04 11.42
N VAL A 49 5.07 3.93 10.73
CA VAL A 49 5.64 4.86 9.75
C VAL A 49 6.27 6.05 10.47
N ASP A 50 5.58 6.60 11.45
CA ASP A 50 6.03 7.71 12.26
C ASP A 50 5.67 7.48 13.75
N PRO A 51 6.64 7.13 14.60
CA PRO A 51 6.40 6.93 16.03
C PRO A 51 5.81 8.15 16.74
N SER A 52 6.06 9.38 16.24
CA SER A 52 5.52 10.61 16.81
C SER A 52 4.01 10.80 16.53
N PHE A 53 3.44 10.01 15.62
CA PHE A 53 2.01 10.06 15.28
C PHE A 53 1.10 9.84 16.50
N ALA A 54 1.55 9.05 17.48
CA ALA A 54 0.79 8.78 18.71
C ALA A 54 0.42 10.05 19.49
N ASP A 55 1.24 11.11 19.39
CA ASP A 55 1.09 12.38 20.11
C ASP A 55 0.47 13.49 19.22
N SER A 56 0.12 13.18 17.97
CA SER A 56 -0.40 14.16 17.01
C SER A 56 -1.93 14.26 17.05
N GLU A 57 -2.47 15.46 16.76
CA GLU A 57 -3.91 15.68 16.56
C GLU A 57 -4.48 14.83 15.41
N ALA A 58 -3.65 14.46 14.44
CA ALA A 58 -4.01 13.57 13.33
C ALA A 58 -4.40 12.16 13.82
N ALA A 59 -3.97 11.74 15.01
CA ALA A 59 -4.44 10.51 15.65
C ALA A 59 -5.96 10.52 15.96
N ASN A 60 -6.60 11.70 15.85
CA ASN A 60 -8.02 11.93 16.13
C ASN A 60 -8.85 12.15 14.85
N VAL A 61 -8.33 11.83 13.67
CA VAL A 61 -9.09 11.91 12.41
C VAL A 61 -10.29 10.97 12.50
N SER A 62 -11.46 11.56 12.57
CA SER A 62 -12.73 10.87 12.82
C SER A 62 -13.19 10.12 11.56
N ALA A 63 -13.96 9.05 11.78
CA ALA A 63 -14.70 8.32 10.74
C ALA A 63 -15.63 9.21 9.88
N ALA A 64 -15.86 10.47 10.28
CA ALA A 64 -16.63 11.45 9.53
C ALA A 64 -15.92 11.87 8.24
N ASP A 65 -14.59 12.06 8.30
CA ASP A 65 -13.79 12.49 7.14
C ASP A 65 -13.67 11.39 6.08
N ALA A 66 -13.63 10.12 6.52
CA ALA A 66 -13.62 8.97 5.60
C ALA A 66 -14.95 8.81 4.84
N ARG A 67 -16.07 9.23 5.44
CA ARG A 67 -17.39 9.22 4.79
C ARG A 67 -17.53 10.31 3.74
N GLU A 68 -17.00 11.49 4.01
CA GLU A 68 -17.05 12.63 3.09
C GLU A 68 -16.18 12.36 1.85
N ALA A 69 -15.01 11.72 2.02
CA ALA A 69 -14.15 11.30 0.92
C ALA A 69 -14.78 10.20 0.05
N ALA A 70 -15.52 9.27 0.64
CA ALA A 70 -16.24 8.22 -0.10
C ALA A 70 -17.44 8.76 -0.88
N GLU A 71 -18.08 9.82 -0.42
CA GLU A 71 -19.24 10.44 -1.08
C GLU A 71 -18.84 11.43 -2.20
N SER A 72 -17.65 12.02 -2.14
CA SER A 72 -17.20 13.03 -3.12
C SER A 72 -16.78 12.43 -4.47
N GLY A 73 -16.50 11.12 -4.55
CA GLY A 73 -16.23 10.43 -5.82
C GLY A 73 -15.01 10.93 -6.61
N GLU A 74 -14.19 11.78 -6.00
CA GLU A 74 -13.11 12.52 -6.65
C GLU A 74 -11.73 11.87 -6.39
N ALA A 75 -11.66 10.55 -6.57
CA ALA A 75 -10.42 9.82 -6.54
C ALA A 75 -9.78 9.78 -7.94
N GLY A 76 -9.22 10.91 -8.37
CA GLY A 76 -8.26 10.93 -9.48
C GLY A 76 -6.94 10.30 -9.01
N PRO A 77 -6.25 9.56 -9.88
CA PRO A 77 -4.95 9.00 -9.52
C PRO A 77 -3.94 10.12 -9.24
N PRO A 78 -3.04 9.95 -8.25
CA PRO A 78 -1.95 10.89 -8.03
C PRO A 78 -1.08 10.95 -9.30
N GLU A 79 -0.76 12.17 -9.75
CA GLU A 79 0.16 12.39 -10.85
C GLU A 79 1.54 11.87 -10.47
N VAL A 80 1.97 10.79 -11.10
CA VAL A 80 3.32 10.23 -10.94
C VAL A 80 4.29 11.14 -11.67
N GLY A 81 5.09 11.87 -10.93
CA GLY A 81 6.23 12.63 -11.46
C GLY A 81 7.25 11.68 -12.09
N ASP A 82 7.54 11.93 -13.35
CA ASP A 82 8.48 11.21 -14.20
C ASP A 82 9.92 11.57 -13.81
N GLU A 83 10.67 10.64 -13.22
CA GLU A 83 12.12 10.76 -13.12
C GLU A 83 12.80 9.46 -13.57
N PRO A 84 13.77 9.54 -14.48
CA PRO A 84 14.44 8.37 -15.04
C PRO A 84 15.64 7.96 -14.19
N HIS A 85 15.67 6.76 -13.66
CA HIS A 85 16.91 6.15 -13.16
C HIS A 85 17.42 5.06 -14.09
N ALA A 86 18.48 5.42 -14.85
CA ALA A 86 19.42 4.47 -15.40
C ALA A 86 20.58 4.27 -14.40
N GLY A 87 21.02 3.05 -14.21
CA GLY A 87 22.21 2.74 -13.43
C GLY A 87 22.45 1.26 -13.24
N ASP A 88 23.23 0.70 -14.18
CA ASP A 88 23.84 -0.64 -14.13
C ASP A 88 24.65 -0.91 -12.86
N GLY A 89 24.70 -2.20 -12.45
CA GLY A 89 25.83 -2.71 -11.71
C GLY A 89 25.49 -3.72 -10.60
N ALA A 90 25.39 -4.99 -10.96
CA ALA A 90 25.54 -6.07 -10.00
C ALA A 90 27.02 -6.30 -9.68
N PRO A 91 27.35 -6.69 -8.45
CA PRO A 91 28.23 -7.85 -8.28
C PRO A 91 27.62 -8.93 -7.36
N ALA A 92 28.04 -10.16 -7.65
CA ALA A 92 27.64 -11.40 -7.03
C ALA A 92 28.24 -11.60 -5.63
N PRO A 93 27.76 -12.63 -4.88
CA PRO A 93 27.94 -12.74 -3.45
C PRO A 93 29.22 -13.44 -3.06
N ASP A 94 29.78 -13.09 -1.91
CA ASP A 94 30.72 -13.91 -1.17
C ASP A 94 30.16 -14.27 0.19
N ASP A 95 30.30 -15.55 0.51
CA ASP A 95 29.96 -16.21 1.75
C ASP A 95 30.73 -15.62 2.93
N ALA A 96 30.06 -15.47 4.07
CA ALA A 96 30.71 -15.71 5.35
C ALA A 96 29.72 -15.69 6.53
N ASP A 97 29.78 -16.80 7.22
CA ASP A 97 29.45 -17.10 8.61
C ASP A 97 29.31 -15.92 9.61
N GLY A 98 28.27 -16.06 10.44
CA GLY A 98 28.54 -16.02 11.87
C GLY A 98 28.19 -14.74 12.62
N ALA A 99 27.47 -15.02 13.66
CA ALA A 99 27.44 -14.32 14.94
C ALA A 99 26.22 -13.44 15.20
N ASP A 100 25.47 -13.94 16.16
CA ASP A 100 24.62 -13.19 17.07
C ASP A 100 25.21 -11.81 17.39
N ASP A 101 24.61 -10.78 16.82
CA ASP A 101 24.69 -9.45 17.35
C ASP A 101 23.25 -9.02 17.69
N ALA A 102 22.97 -9.00 18.98
CA ALA A 102 21.84 -8.29 19.54
C ALA A 102 22.14 -6.80 19.36
N GLY A 103 22.07 -6.36 18.09
CA GLY A 103 22.14 -4.95 17.70
C GLY A 103 20.85 -4.28 18.09
N GLU A 104 21.03 -3.19 18.85
CA GLU A 104 20.08 -2.17 19.23
C GLU A 104 19.04 -2.01 18.11
N ASP A 105 17.74 -2.02 18.45
CA ASP A 105 16.63 -1.75 17.56
C ASP A 105 16.81 -0.34 16.95
N GLU A 106 17.64 -0.21 15.92
CA GLU A 106 17.54 0.90 15.00
C GLU A 106 16.14 0.79 14.40
N GLU A 107 15.24 1.68 14.82
CA GLU A 107 13.91 1.81 14.24
C GLU A 107 14.09 1.94 12.73
N ALA A 108 13.82 0.85 12.02
CA ALA A 108 14.03 0.78 10.59
C ALA A 108 13.08 1.82 9.95
N GLU A 109 13.68 2.91 9.46
CA GLU A 109 12.95 3.97 8.77
C GLU A 109 12.17 3.37 7.59
N VAL A 110 10.86 3.62 7.56
CA VAL A 110 9.99 3.11 6.50
C VAL A 110 10.24 3.93 5.24
N ALA A 111 10.92 3.35 4.27
CA ALA A 111 11.26 4.03 3.00
C ALA A 111 10.06 4.20 2.06
N GLU A 112 9.08 3.28 2.10
CA GLU A 112 7.92 3.28 1.23
C GLU A 112 6.78 2.45 1.86
N VAL A 113 5.54 2.87 1.63
CA VAL A 113 4.34 2.10 1.97
C VAL A 113 3.67 1.64 0.70
N ILE A 114 3.67 0.33 0.44
CA ILE A 114 3.02 -0.28 -0.72
C ILE A 114 1.64 -0.78 -0.29
N LEU A 115 0.58 -0.25 -0.88
CA LEU A 115 -0.80 -0.66 -0.64
C LEU A 115 -1.17 -1.84 -1.56
N ALA A 116 -1.28 -3.04 -0.98
CA ALA A 116 -1.66 -4.27 -1.66
C ALA A 116 -3.06 -4.70 -1.23
N VAL A 117 -4.03 -3.79 -1.39
CA VAL A 117 -5.45 -4.01 -1.10
C VAL A 117 -6.21 -4.37 -2.37
N ASN A 118 -7.33 -5.07 -2.21
CA ASN A 118 -8.14 -5.55 -3.33
C ASN A 118 -8.61 -4.39 -4.22
N PRO A 119 -8.69 -4.59 -5.55
CA PRO A 119 -9.10 -3.56 -6.50
C PRO A 119 -10.63 -3.46 -6.61
N ASN A 120 -11.29 -3.24 -5.47
CA ASN A 120 -12.72 -2.98 -5.36
C ASN A 120 -12.98 -1.61 -4.72
N VAL A 121 -14.23 -1.19 -4.63
CA VAL A 121 -14.62 0.13 -4.09
C VAL A 121 -14.13 0.32 -2.65
N GLU A 122 -14.25 -0.70 -1.82
CA GLU A 122 -13.85 -0.68 -0.40
C GLU A 122 -12.33 -0.60 -0.27
N GLY A 123 -11.58 -1.39 -1.07
CA GLY A 123 -10.13 -1.30 -1.12
C GLY A 123 -9.63 0.03 -1.68
N ASP A 124 -10.35 0.64 -2.64
CA ASP A 124 -10.02 1.97 -3.15
C ASP A 124 -10.24 3.05 -2.08
N THR A 125 -11.36 2.98 -1.35
CA THR A 125 -11.65 3.87 -0.22
C THR A 125 -10.61 3.72 0.88
N THR A 126 -10.24 2.48 1.23
CA THR A 126 -9.23 2.19 2.24
C THR A 126 -7.86 2.72 1.84
N ALA A 127 -7.46 2.50 0.57
CA ALA A 127 -6.20 2.99 0.04
C ALA A 127 -6.13 4.52 0.04
N TYR A 128 -7.21 5.18 -0.36
CA TYR A 128 -7.32 6.65 -0.34
C TYR A 128 -7.18 7.19 1.10
N TYR A 129 -7.92 6.61 2.04
CA TYR A 129 -7.85 7.03 3.45
C TYR A 129 -6.43 6.89 4.01
N ILE A 130 -5.77 5.75 3.76
CA ILE A 130 -4.40 5.53 4.23
C ILE A 130 -3.43 6.50 3.58
N SER A 131 -3.56 6.78 2.28
CA SER A 131 -2.68 7.73 1.59
C SER A 131 -2.80 9.15 2.17
N GLN A 132 -4.01 9.62 2.44
CA GLN A 132 -4.25 10.91 3.07
C GLN A 132 -3.68 10.98 4.50
N LEU A 133 -3.82 9.91 5.27
CA LEU A 133 -3.30 9.82 6.63
C LEU A 133 -1.78 9.87 6.68
N LEU A 134 -1.11 9.24 5.72
CA LEU A 134 0.35 9.14 5.66
C LEU A 134 1.03 10.30 4.90
N GLU A 135 0.28 11.07 4.12
CA GLU A 135 0.80 12.22 3.34
C GLU A 135 1.62 13.21 4.20
N PRO A 136 1.16 13.64 5.40
CA PRO A 136 1.91 14.57 6.24
C PRO A 136 3.23 14.00 6.76
N MET A 137 3.39 12.66 6.78
CA MET A 137 4.60 11.98 7.25
C MET A 137 5.72 11.96 6.21
N GLY A 138 5.43 12.37 4.96
CA GLY A 138 6.42 12.49 3.88
C GLY A 138 6.94 11.14 3.35
N VAL A 139 6.31 10.02 3.71
CA VAL A 139 6.67 8.68 3.21
C VAL A 139 5.93 8.41 1.91
N PRO A 140 6.63 7.98 0.84
CA PRO A 140 5.99 7.59 -0.41
C PRO A 140 4.97 6.48 -0.21
N VAL A 141 3.74 6.70 -0.69
CA VAL A 141 2.68 5.69 -0.67
C VAL A 141 2.42 5.26 -2.10
N THR A 142 2.63 3.99 -2.38
CA THR A 142 2.40 3.40 -3.70
C THR A 142 1.33 2.32 -3.62
N ARG A 143 0.87 1.86 -4.76
CA ARG A 143 -0.12 0.78 -4.86
C ARG A 143 0.34 -0.26 -5.87
N ILE A 144 0.02 -1.54 -5.60
CA ILE A 144 0.29 -2.61 -6.56
C ILE A 144 -0.39 -2.31 -7.90
N ALA A 145 0.32 -2.61 -9.01
CA ALA A 145 -0.19 -2.38 -10.35
C ALA A 145 -1.50 -3.12 -10.59
N ARG A 146 -2.40 -2.47 -11.33
CA ARG A 146 -3.68 -3.04 -11.75
C ARG A 146 -3.67 -3.19 -13.26
N GLY A 147 -4.33 -4.22 -13.75
CA GLY A 147 -4.42 -4.42 -15.19
C GLY A 147 -4.82 -5.84 -15.57
N LEU A 148 -4.55 -6.17 -16.82
CA LEU A 148 -4.87 -7.47 -17.37
C LEU A 148 -4.01 -8.56 -16.75
N PRO A 149 -4.60 -9.71 -16.35
CA PRO A 149 -3.82 -10.84 -15.85
C PRO A 149 -2.97 -11.44 -16.97
N ILE A 150 -1.79 -11.91 -16.63
CA ILE A 150 -0.90 -12.59 -17.57
C ILE A 150 -1.58 -13.87 -18.08
N GLY A 151 -1.63 -14.03 -19.40
CA GLY A 151 -2.28 -15.18 -20.06
C GLY A 151 -3.79 -15.05 -20.24
N GLY A 152 -4.36 -13.90 -19.86
CA GLY A 152 -5.77 -13.59 -20.18
C GLY A 152 -5.91 -12.99 -21.58
N ASP A 153 -7.03 -13.35 -22.28
CA ASP A 153 -7.38 -12.76 -23.54
C ASP A 153 -8.09 -11.41 -23.32
N LEU A 154 -7.74 -10.43 -24.11
CA LEU A 154 -8.31 -9.06 -24.05
C LEU A 154 -9.82 -9.06 -24.25
N GLU A 155 -10.32 -9.99 -25.08
CA GLU A 155 -11.74 -10.15 -25.44
C GLU A 155 -12.62 -10.49 -24.23
N TYR A 156 -12.06 -11.15 -23.20
CA TYR A 156 -12.81 -11.58 -22.03
C TYR A 156 -12.63 -10.64 -20.82
N ALA A 157 -11.83 -9.59 -20.96
CA ALA A 157 -11.65 -8.62 -19.89
C ALA A 157 -12.86 -7.68 -19.81
N ASP A 158 -13.29 -7.39 -18.59
CA ASP A 158 -14.36 -6.41 -18.36
C ASP A 158 -13.91 -4.98 -18.68
N GLU A 159 -14.87 -4.10 -18.92
CA GLU A 159 -14.64 -2.71 -19.34
C GLU A 159 -13.84 -1.92 -18.30
N ALA A 160 -14.07 -2.14 -17.01
CA ALA A 160 -13.36 -1.45 -15.93
C ALA A 160 -11.88 -1.87 -15.88
N THR A 161 -11.60 -3.17 -16.03
CA THR A 161 -10.24 -3.69 -16.11
C THR A 161 -9.47 -3.14 -17.30
N LEU A 162 -10.13 -3.06 -18.48
CA LEU A 162 -9.53 -2.49 -19.69
C LEU A 162 -9.26 -1.00 -19.55
N SER A 163 -10.18 -0.24 -18.96
CA SER A 163 -10.01 1.19 -18.71
C SER A 163 -8.79 1.44 -17.81
N ARG A 164 -8.69 0.73 -16.69
CA ARG A 164 -7.57 0.85 -15.76
C ARG A 164 -6.24 0.40 -16.36
N ALA A 165 -6.24 -0.64 -17.20
CA ALA A 165 -5.04 -1.06 -17.92
C ALA A 165 -4.56 0.00 -18.92
N LEU A 166 -5.48 0.72 -19.56
CA LEU A 166 -5.16 1.84 -20.45
C LEU A 166 -4.65 3.07 -19.70
N GLU A 167 -5.21 3.36 -18.53
CA GLU A 167 -4.75 4.43 -17.66
C GLU A 167 -3.32 4.16 -17.15
N GLY A 168 -3.05 2.94 -16.69
CA GLY A 168 -1.77 2.49 -16.16
C GLY A 168 -0.76 2.06 -17.22
N ARG A 169 -0.95 2.40 -18.51
CA ARG A 169 -0.02 2.01 -19.59
C ARG A 169 1.34 2.64 -19.41
N GLY A 170 2.40 1.82 -19.50
CA GLY A 170 3.78 2.27 -19.48
C GLY A 170 4.39 2.40 -20.87
N SER A 171 5.50 3.11 -21.00
CA SER A 171 6.35 3.12 -22.21
C SER A 171 7.12 1.80 -22.31
N VAL A 172 7.33 1.33 -23.54
CA VAL A 172 8.10 0.11 -23.87
C VAL A 172 9.45 0.49 -24.42
#